data_b6bf740da339622e84cd61a01b1bdc8d
#
_entry.id   b6bf740da339622e84cd61a01b1bdc8d
#
_cell.length_a   1.000
_cell.length_b   1.000
_cell.length_c   1.000
_cell.angle_alpha   90.00
_cell.angle_beta   90.00
_cell.angle_gamma   90.00
#
_symmetry.space_group_name_H-M   'P 1'
#
loop_
_entity.id
_entity.type
_entity.pdbx_description
1 polymer ?
#
loop_
_entity_poly.entity_id
_entity_poly.type
_entity_poly.pdbx_seq_one_letter_code
_entity_poly.pdbx_strand_id
1 'polypeptide(L)'
;MATQPQEKTGSEQQIQEETQETRYERGLKKMSEVYGVPVEEFVAPLRDLGRYMVEFPYGDIYSRDGLAVRDREIATIAMLTALGGREPQLRVHMASALNVGLTADELYEIIIHTVIFAGFPTAINALSVLGDFLSQRHGGQENSEAVPSGSTTQTI
;
A
#
# COMPACT_ATOMS: atom_id res chain seq x y z
N MET A 1 1.26 10.11 -68.49
CA MET A 1 1.10 8.96 -67.64
C MET A 1 1.19 9.42 -66.20
N ALA A 2 0.04 9.62 -65.54
CA ALA A 2 -0.05 10.12 -64.18
C ALA A 2 -0.21 8.94 -63.22
N THR A 3 0.71 8.80 -62.29
CA THR A 3 0.71 7.76 -61.25
C THR A 3 -0.19 8.24 -60.11
N GLN A 4 -1.28 7.54 -59.84
CA GLN A 4 -2.18 7.79 -58.71
C GLN A 4 -1.50 7.41 -57.38
N PRO A 5 -1.71 8.19 -56.31
CA PRO A 5 -1.29 7.81 -54.98
C PRO A 5 -2.22 6.70 -54.46
N GLN A 6 -1.64 5.62 -53.94
CA GLN A 6 -2.37 4.56 -53.25
C GLN A 6 -2.87 5.08 -51.90
N GLU A 7 -4.18 5.01 -51.68
CA GLU A 7 -4.82 5.18 -50.38
C GLU A 7 -4.34 4.08 -49.43
N LYS A 8 -3.63 4.48 -48.39
CA LYS A 8 -3.33 3.59 -47.24
C LYS A 8 -4.63 3.32 -46.48
N THR A 9 -5.01 2.07 -46.46
CA THR A 9 -6.22 1.55 -45.83
C THR A 9 -6.25 1.88 -44.33
N GLY A 10 -7.43 2.33 -43.85
CA GLY A 10 -7.71 2.74 -42.47
C GLY A 10 -7.59 1.66 -41.36
N SER A 11 -6.94 0.55 -41.65
CA SER A 11 -6.67 -0.52 -40.68
C SER A 11 -5.36 -0.35 -39.90
N GLU A 12 -4.44 0.51 -40.34
CA GLU A 12 -3.18 0.80 -39.64
C GLU A 12 -3.27 1.92 -38.62
N GLN A 13 -4.34 2.72 -38.62
CA GLN A 13 -4.57 3.79 -37.63
C GLN A 13 -5.34 3.34 -36.37
N GLN A 14 -5.92 2.15 -36.39
CA GLN A 14 -6.71 1.61 -35.26
C GLN A 14 -5.89 0.79 -34.26
N ILE A 15 -4.59 0.58 -34.45
CA ILE A 15 -3.76 -0.30 -33.59
C ILE A 15 -2.90 0.53 -32.59
N GLN A 16 -3.00 1.84 -32.55
CA GLN A 16 -2.18 2.70 -31.66
C GLN A 16 -2.98 3.54 -30.67
N GLU A 17 -4.22 3.22 -30.37
CA GLU A 17 -4.83 3.59 -29.10
C GLU A 17 -4.55 2.50 -28.05
N GLU A 18 -3.30 2.27 -27.71
CA GLU A 18 -2.95 1.82 -26.37
C GLU A 18 -3.49 2.89 -25.43
N THR A 19 -4.60 2.59 -24.76
CA THR A 19 -5.21 3.48 -23.77
C THR A 19 -4.12 3.81 -22.75
N GLN A 20 -3.59 5.00 -22.80
CA GLN A 20 -2.59 5.48 -21.86
C GLN A 20 -3.20 5.38 -20.47
N GLU A 21 -2.60 4.55 -19.61
CA GLU A 21 -3.03 4.34 -18.21
C GLU A 21 -3.23 5.71 -17.53
N THR A 22 -4.43 5.95 -17.02
CA THR A 22 -4.71 7.22 -16.34
C THR A 22 -3.92 7.31 -15.04
N ARG A 23 -3.71 8.54 -14.57
CA ARG A 23 -3.06 8.81 -13.29
C ARG A 23 -3.77 8.10 -12.12
N TYR A 24 -5.10 8.03 -12.17
CA TYR A 24 -5.93 7.36 -11.19
C TYR A 24 -5.77 5.83 -11.24
N GLU A 25 -5.82 5.22 -12.41
CA GLU A 25 -5.63 3.77 -12.59
C GLU A 25 -4.25 3.33 -12.11
N ARG A 26 -3.20 4.05 -12.51
CA ARG A 26 -1.84 3.81 -12.01
C ARG A 26 -1.76 3.93 -10.49
N GLY A 27 -2.43 4.93 -9.93
CA GLY A 27 -2.49 5.15 -8.48
C GLY A 27 -3.21 4.04 -7.74
N LEU A 28 -4.38 3.57 -8.22
CA LEU A 28 -5.11 2.44 -7.62
C LEU A 28 -4.28 1.16 -7.63
N LYS A 29 -3.66 0.84 -8.76
CA LYS A 29 -2.78 -0.32 -8.90
C LYS A 29 -1.61 -0.26 -7.92
N LYS A 30 -0.92 0.89 -7.85
CA LYS A 30 0.21 1.09 -6.95
C LYS A 30 -0.21 1.04 -5.47
N MET A 31 -1.32 1.67 -5.11
CA MET A 31 -1.85 1.65 -3.75
C MET A 31 -2.24 0.24 -3.30
N SER A 32 -2.93 -0.52 -4.17
CA SER A 32 -3.27 -1.91 -3.89
C SER A 32 -2.04 -2.82 -3.74
N GLU A 33 -0.98 -2.58 -4.55
CA GLU A 33 0.32 -3.25 -4.39
C GLU A 33 0.93 -2.97 -3.01
N VAL A 34 0.95 -1.72 -2.59
CA VAL A 34 1.53 -1.29 -1.30
C VAL A 34 0.74 -1.86 -0.13
N TYR A 35 -0.59 -1.81 -0.19
CA TYR A 35 -1.46 -2.29 0.90
C TYR A 35 -1.67 -3.81 0.93
N GLY A 36 -1.39 -4.49 -0.19
CA GLY A 36 -1.59 -5.93 -0.32
C GLY A 36 -3.05 -6.35 -0.47
N VAL A 37 -3.96 -5.39 -0.66
CA VAL A 37 -5.41 -5.59 -0.82
C VAL A 37 -5.99 -4.58 -1.82
N PRO A 38 -7.12 -4.88 -2.47
CA PRO A 38 -7.87 -3.89 -3.24
C PRO A 38 -8.27 -2.70 -2.37
N VAL A 39 -8.13 -1.47 -2.88
CA VAL A 39 -8.36 -0.25 -2.09
C VAL A 39 -9.59 0.55 -2.52
N GLU A 40 -10.27 0.14 -3.58
CA GLU A 40 -11.40 0.85 -4.18
C GLU A 40 -12.52 1.11 -3.18
N GLU A 41 -12.90 0.10 -2.39
CA GLU A 41 -13.94 0.22 -1.37
C GLU A 41 -13.54 1.18 -0.23
N PHE A 42 -12.25 1.27 0.07
CA PHE A 42 -11.72 2.19 1.07
C PHE A 42 -11.70 3.63 0.56
N VAL A 43 -11.33 3.86 -0.71
CA VAL A 43 -11.21 5.22 -1.25
C VAL A 43 -12.52 5.81 -1.73
N ALA A 44 -13.48 5.00 -2.19
CA ALA A 44 -14.74 5.47 -2.76
C ALA A 44 -15.56 6.37 -1.80
N PRO A 45 -15.73 6.06 -0.50
CA PRO A 45 -16.46 6.90 0.44
C PRO A 45 -15.83 8.29 0.66
N LEU A 46 -14.52 8.44 0.37
CA LEU A 46 -13.78 9.69 0.55
C LEU A 46 -14.00 10.68 -0.61
N ARG A 47 -14.72 10.28 -1.68
CA ARG A 47 -15.08 11.14 -2.81
C ARG A 47 -13.84 11.79 -3.45
N ASP A 48 -13.83 13.11 -3.66
CA ASP A 48 -12.70 13.84 -4.26
C ASP A 48 -11.41 13.70 -3.46
N LEU A 49 -11.50 13.64 -2.12
CA LEU A 49 -10.31 13.40 -1.29
C LEU A 49 -9.70 12.03 -1.57
N GLY A 50 -10.54 10.99 -1.74
CA GLY A 50 -10.07 9.65 -2.13
C GLY A 50 -9.38 9.66 -3.49
N ARG A 51 -9.94 10.37 -4.47
CA ARG A 51 -9.29 10.55 -5.78
C ARG A 51 -7.91 11.21 -5.65
N TYR A 52 -7.80 12.32 -4.91
CA TYR A 52 -6.52 13.00 -4.71
C TYR A 52 -5.51 12.13 -3.96
N MET A 53 -5.99 11.34 -2.99
CA MET A 53 -5.16 10.39 -2.24
C MET A 53 -4.61 9.27 -3.14
N VAL A 54 -5.36 8.83 -4.13
CA VAL A 54 -4.91 7.83 -5.11
C VAL A 54 -3.95 8.47 -6.13
N GLU A 55 -4.36 9.57 -6.75
CA GLU A 55 -3.62 10.18 -7.87
C GLU A 55 -2.27 10.74 -7.44
N PHE A 56 -2.20 11.55 -6.39
CA PHE A 56 -0.98 12.26 -6.04
C PHE A 56 0.03 11.36 -5.30
N PRO A 57 -0.27 10.77 -4.11
CA PRO A 57 0.72 9.92 -3.44
C PRO A 57 1.09 8.69 -4.28
N TYR A 58 0.11 7.92 -4.74
CA TYR A 58 0.39 6.62 -5.38
C TYR A 58 0.60 6.73 -6.88
N GLY A 59 -0.21 7.53 -7.57
CA GLY A 59 -0.08 7.76 -9.01
C GLY A 59 1.18 8.52 -9.41
N ASP A 60 1.58 9.53 -8.63
CA ASP A 60 2.73 10.37 -8.98
C ASP A 60 3.99 10.07 -8.17
N ILE A 61 3.88 9.84 -6.84
CA ILE A 61 5.06 9.74 -5.99
C ILE A 61 5.54 8.29 -5.85
N TYR A 62 4.66 7.37 -5.42
CA TYR A 62 5.03 5.96 -5.23
C TYR A 62 5.31 5.23 -6.54
N SER A 63 4.80 5.72 -7.67
CA SER A 63 5.06 5.17 -9.01
C SER A 63 6.36 5.66 -9.65
N ARG A 64 7.18 6.47 -8.97
CA ARG A 64 8.50 6.93 -9.48
C ARG A 64 9.56 5.86 -9.27
N ASP A 65 10.45 5.70 -10.24
CA ASP A 65 11.55 4.69 -10.21
C ASP A 65 12.70 5.04 -9.26
N GLY A 66 12.76 6.29 -8.75
CA GLY A 66 13.92 6.79 -8.01
C GLY A 66 14.11 6.18 -6.61
N LEU A 67 13.09 5.52 -6.04
CA LEU A 67 13.14 4.90 -4.72
C LEU A 67 12.22 3.69 -4.69
N ALA A 68 12.70 2.57 -4.18
CA ALA A 68 11.88 1.35 -4.04
C ALA A 68 10.70 1.58 -3.07
N VAL A 69 9.59 0.88 -3.28
CA VAL A 69 8.39 0.99 -2.43
C VAL A 69 8.72 0.69 -0.96
N ARG A 70 9.54 -0.31 -0.72
CA ARG A 70 10.03 -0.66 0.61
C ARG A 70 10.73 0.51 1.31
N ASP A 71 11.59 1.22 0.61
CA ASP A 71 12.32 2.36 1.17
C ASP A 71 11.41 3.57 1.39
N ARG A 72 10.35 3.71 0.57
CA ARG A 72 9.30 4.72 0.79
C ARG A 72 8.53 4.44 2.07
N GLU A 73 8.22 3.17 2.38
CA GLU A 73 7.56 2.82 3.64
C GLU A 73 8.46 3.06 4.85
N ILE A 74 9.78 2.80 4.78
CA ILE A 74 10.74 3.19 5.82
C ILE A 74 10.66 4.70 6.11
N ALA A 75 10.73 5.52 5.07
CA ALA A 75 10.64 6.97 5.20
C ALA A 75 9.27 7.41 5.75
N THR A 76 8.18 6.79 5.30
CA THR A 76 6.81 7.11 5.74
C THR A 76 6.62 6.81 7.23
N ILE A 77 7.07 5.65 7.71
CA ILE A 77 6.99 5.28 9.12
C ILE A 77 7.84 6.24 9.97
N ALA A 78 9.06 6.55 9.53
CA ALA A 78 9.92 7.50 10.24
C ALA A 78 9.27 8.90 10.34
N MET A 79 8.68 9.41 9.24
CA MET A 79 7.98 10.70 9.23
C MET A 79 6.74 10.69 10.11
N LEU A 80 5.90 9.66 10.05
CA LEU A 80 4.68 9.55 10.87
C LEU A 80 5.02 9.45 12.36
N THR A 81 6.07 8.69 12.70
CA THR A 81 6.61 8.62 14.06
C THR A 81 7.06 10.00 14.55
N ALA A 82 7.88 10.70 13.75
CA ALA A 82 8.40 11.99 14.13
C ALA A 82 7.31 13.07 14.29
N LEU A 83 6.27 13.04 13.45
CA LEU A 83 5.14 13.96 13.53
C LEU A 83 4.25 13.71 14.76
N GLY A 84 4.12 12.46 15.22
CA GLY A 84 3.23 12.08 16.32
C GLY A 84 1.75 12.38 16.07
N GLY A 85 0.84 11.86 16.90
CA GLY A 85 -0.60 12.12 16.82
C GLY A 85 -1.25 11.63 15.51
N ARG A 86 -0.67 10.59 14.88
CA ARG A 86 -1.14 9.99 13.62
C ARG A 86 -1.13 8.47 13.70
N GLU A 87 -1.50 7.96 14.85
CA GLU A 87 -1.46 6.54 15.19
C GLU A 87 -2.27 5.67 14.19
N PRO A 88 -3.48 6.08 13.72
CA PRO A 88 -4.21 5.30 12.73
C PRO A 88 -3.44 5.15 11.40
N GLN A 89 -2.81 6.23 10.91
CA GLN A 89 -2.02 6.22 9.68
C GLN A 89 -0.74 5.40 9.88
N LEU A 90 -0.10 5.52 11.03
CA LEU A 90 1.09 4.74 11.37
C LEU A 90 0.78 3.24 11.34
N ARG A 91 -0.35 2.79 11.89
CA ARG A 91 -0.80 1.38 11.81
C ARG A 91 -0.98 0.90 10.37
N VAL A 92 -1.64 1.70 9.54
CA VAL A 92 -1.84 1.37 8.13
C VAL A 92 -0.50 1.18 7.42
N HIS A 93 0.44 2.10 7.62
CA HIS A 93 1.76 2.02 6.99
C HIS A 93 2.66 0.91 7.60
N MET A 94 2.50 0.54 8.86
CA MET A 94 3.14 -0.66 9.42
C MET A 94 2.65 -1.93 8.70
N ALA A 95 1.34 -2.04 8.43
CA ALA A 95 0.79 -3.17 7.66
C ALA A 95 1.33 -3.19 6.22
N SER A 96 1.35 -2.03 5.55
CA SER A 96 1.91 -1.86 4.21
C SER A 96 3.40 -2.21 4.16
N ALA A 97 4.16 -1.77 5.15
CA ALA A 97 5.59 -2.06 5.27
C ALA A 97 5.87 -3.57 5.36
N LEU A 98 5.12 -4.29 6.19
CA LEU A 98 5.22 -5.76 6.25
C LEU A 98 4.82 -6.41 4.92
N ASN A 99 3.79 -5.89 4.24
CA ASN A 99 3.38 -6.39 2.93
C ASN A 99 4.47 -6.23 1.87
N VAL A 100 5.21 -5.12 1.88
CA VAL A 100 6.30 -4.87 0.93
C VAL A 100 7.66 -5.42 1.40
N GLY A 101 7.67 -6.28 2.42
CA GLY A 101 8.81 -7.09 2.81
C GLY A 101 9.69 -6.54 3.93
N LEU A 102 9.23 -5.52 4.70
CA LEU A 102 9.88 -5.20 5.96
C LEU A 102 9.51 -6.24 7.04
N THR A 103 10.40 -6.40 8.01
CA THR A 103 10.17 -7.23 9.19
C THR A 103 9.71 -6.41 10.39
N ALA A 104 9.17 -7.07 11.42
CA ALA A 104 8.82 -6.41 12.68
C ALA A 104 10.04 -5.79 13.38
N ASP A 105 11.20 -6.45 13.29
CA ASP A 105 12.45 -5.93 13.85
C ASP A 105 12.91 -4.67 13.10
N GLU A 106 12.76 -4.62 11.79
CA GLU A 106 13.06 -3.41 11.02
C GLU A 106 12.11 -2.26 11.35
N LEU A 107 10.82 -2.52 11.60
CA LEU A 107 9.89 -1.48 12.09
C LEU A 107 10.34 -0.92 13.44
N TYR A 108 10.79 -1.78 14.34
CA TYR A 108 11.34 -1.38 15.63
C TYR A 108 12.58 -0.48 15.45
N GLU A 109 13.53 -0.88 14.60
CA GLU A 109 14.75 -0.12 14.33
C GLU A 109 14.47 1.25 13.67
N ILE A 110 13.49 1.33 12.75
CA ILE A 110 13.07 2.61 12.16
C ILE A 110 12.56 3.55 13.24
N ILE A 111 11.73 3.07 14.17
CA ILE A 111 11.19 3.89 15.26
C ILE A 111 12.31 4.35 16.21
N ILE A 112 13.22 3.45 16.59
CA ILE A 112 14.40 3.82 17.41
C ILE A 112 15.23 4.89 16.73
N HIS A 113 15.48 4.77 15.44
CA HIS A 113 16.27 5.74 14.70
C HIS A 113 15.68 7.16 14.77
N THR A 114 14.35 7.30 14.87
CA THR A 114 13.70 8.61 14.96
C THR A 114 14.02 9.37 16.25
N VAL A 115 14.45 8.68 17.31
CA VAL A 115 14.82 9.30 18.60
C VAL A 115 15.86 10.41 18.42
N ILE A 116 16.79 10.24 17.46
CA ILE A 116 17.90 11.16 17.20
C ILE A 116 17.39 12.58 16.92
N PHE A 117 16.29 12.72 16.19
CA PHE A 117 15.75 14.00 15.72
C PHE A 117 14.38 14.36 16.29
N ALA A 118 13.57 13.36 16.68
CA ALA A 118 12.21 13.55 17.17
C ALA A 118 12.05 13.35 18.69
N GLY A 119 13.08 12.77 19.34
CA GLY A 119 13.12 12.57 20.78
C GLY A 119 12.38 11.32 21.26
N PHE A 120 12.60 10.95 22.51
CA PHE A 120 12.02 9.74 23.12
C PHE A 120 10.49 9.72 23.19
N PRO A 121 9.76 10.82 23.48
CA PRO A 121 8.31 10.73 23.64
C PRO A 121 7.59 10.22 22.39
N THR A 122 7.96 10.70 21.21
CA THR A 122 7.34 10.27 19.95
C THR A 122 7.66 8.82 19.62
N ALA A 123 8.89 8.38 19.84
CA ALA A 123 9.32 7.01 19.62
C ALA A 123 8.62 6.04 20.59
N ILE A 124 8.49 6.38 21.87
CA ILE A 124 7.78 5.56 22.87
C ILE A 124 6.31 5.38 22.47
N ASN A 125 5.63 6.43 22.04
CA ASN A 125 4.26 6.35 21.55
C ASN A 125 4.15 5.44 20.32
N ALA A 126 5.06 5.57 19.36
CA ALA A 126 5.09 4.73 18.17
C ALA A 126 5.39 3.25 18.49
N LEU A 127 6.27 2.96 19.44
CA LEU A 127 6.54 1.60 19.93
C LEU A 127 5.31 0.98 20.59
N SER A 128 4.52 1.76 21.34
CA SER A 128 3.25 1.28 21.89
C SER A 128 2.29 0.89 20.77
N VAL A 129 2.18 1.73 19.71
CA VAL A 129 1.36 1.42 18.53
C VAL A 129 1.84 0.15 17.82
N LEU A 130 3.16 -0.03 17.68
CA LEU A 130 3.75 -1.24 17.07
C LEU A 130 3.43 -2.49 17.89
N GLY A 131 3.58 -2.43 19.21
CA GLY A 131 3.28 -3.56 20.11
C GLY A 131 1.82 -4.00 20.01
N ASP A 132 0.88 -3.05 20.06
CA ASP A 132 -0.54 -3.32 19.90
C ASP A 132 -0.88 -3.87 18.50
N PHE A 133 -0.25 -3.34 17.47
CA PHE A 133 -0.44 -3.78 16.08
C PHE A 133 0.01 -5.25 15.89
N LEU A 134 1.20 -5.60 16.37
CA LEU A 134 1.72 -6.96 16.26
C LEU A 134 0.91 -7.96 17.07
N SER A 135 0.48 -7.60 18.29
CA SER A 135 -0.36 -8.45 19.15
C SER A 135 -1.70 -8.78 18.49
N GLN A 136 -2.34 -7.80 17.83
CA GLN A 136 -3.59 -8.02 17.09
C GLN A 136 -3.42 -8.94 15.90
N ARG A 137 -2.28 -8.87 15.20
CA ARG A 137 -1.98 -9.76 14.07
C ARG A 137 -1.80 -11.22 14.50
N HIS A 138 -1.09 -11.47 15.61
CA HIS A 138 -0.90 -12.82 16.14
C HIS A 138 -2.22 -13.43 16.64
N GLY A 139 -3.02 -12.69 17.39
CA GLY A 139 -4.32 -13.17 17.87
C GLY A 139 -5.32 -13.45 16.74
N GLY A 140 -5.24 -12.73 15.61
CA GLY A 140 -6.05 -13.00 14.41
C GLY A 140 -5.65 -14.27 13.67
N GLN A 141 -4.38 -14.66 13.69
CA GLN A 141 -3.88 -15.90 13.07
C GLN A 141 -4.25 -17.15 13.86
N GLU A 142 -4.16 -17.11 15.17
CA GLU A 142 -4.54 -18.25 16.04
C GLU A 142 -6.03 -18.61 15.91
N ASN A 143 -6.91 -17.61 15.76
CA ASN A 143 -8.35 -17.85 15.54
C ASN A 143 -8.69 -18.37 14.12
N SER A 144 -7.82 -18.18 13.14
CA SER A 144 -8.00 -18.67 11.77
C SER A 144 -7.61 -20.14 11.60
N GLU A 145 -6.70 -20.64 12.45
CA GLU A 145 -6.25 -22.04 12.42
C GLU A 145 -7.12 -22.99 13.29
N ALA A 146 -7.97 -22.45 14.17
CA ALA A 146 -8.86 -23.19 15.03
C ALA A 146 -10.23 -23.49 14.40
N VAL A 147 -10.29 -24.02 13.17
CA VAL A 147 -11.50 -24.67 12.64
C VAL A 147 -11.44 -26.16 12.98
N PRO A 148 -12.27 -26.69 13.89
CA PRO A 148 -12.26 -28.11 14.20
C PRO A 148 -12.79 -28.89 12.99
N SER A 149 -11.97 -29.81 12.47
CA SER A 149 -12.40 -30.86 11.56
C SER A 149 -13.49 -31.68 12.24
N GLY A 150 -14.74 -31.43 11.86
CA GLY A 150 -15.91 -32.14 12.36
C GLY A 150 -15.75 -33.65 12.17
N SER A 151 -15.69 -34.38 13.25
CA SER A 151 -15.79 -35.85 13.31
C SER A 151 -17.20 -36.25 12.87
N THR A 152 -17.29 -36.89 11.74
CA THR A 152 -18.45 -37.71 11.35
C THR A 152 -18.55 -38.91 12.30
N THR A 153 -19.49 -38.87 13.21
CA THR A 153 -19.90 -40.09 13.91
C THR A 153 -21.12 -40.68 13.21
N GLN A 154 -20.89 -41.71 12.43
CA GLN A 154 -21.95 -42.65 12.05
C GLN A 154 -22.34 -43.44 13.33
N THR A 155 -23.62 -43.44 13.60
CA THR A 155 -24.21 -44.44 14.53
C THR A 155 -25.27 -45.23 13.79
N ILE A 156 -25.15 -46.51 13.94
CA ILE A 156 -25.94 -47.65 13.45
C ILE A 156 -27.41 -47.51 13.84
#